data_f9d3924ff4f26635c0790fce2c111e36
#
_entry.id   f9d3924ff4f26635c0790fce2c111e36
#
_cell.length_a   1.000
_cell.length_b   1.000
_cell.length_c   1.000
_cell.angle_alpha   90.00
_cell.angle_beta   90.00
_cell.angle_gamma   90.00
#
_symmetry.space_group_name_H-M   'P 1'
#
loop_
_entity.id
_entity.type
_entity.pdbx_description
1 polymer ?
#
loop_
_entity_poly.entity_id
_entity_poly.type
_entity_poly.pdbx_seq_one_letter_code
_entity_poly.pdbx_strand_id
1 'polypeptide(L)' 'MSSEYEATPIVEPWGDSGWKAGVLLSSGDARGDRPAKCLGDQLFPSREDALLFASSEYGRLGSS' A
#
# COMPACT_ATOMS: atom_id res chain seq x y z
N MET A 1 -23.14 -6.58 -1.72
CA MET A 1 -22.79 -6.25 -1.79
C MET A 1 -21.85 -5.69 -2.06
N SER A 2 -21.12 -5.58 -1.93
CA SER A 2 -20.24 -4.90 -2.05
C SER A 2 -19.09 -5.41 -2.37
N SER A 3 -18.34 -5.14 -3.09
CA SER A 3 -17.27 -5.64 -3.31
C SER A 3 -16.36 -5.03 -2.84
N GLU A 4 -15.53 -5.50 -2.24
CA GLU A 4 -14.72 -4.88 -1.68
C GLU A 4 -13.41 -5.05 -2.02
N TYR A 5 -12.56 -4.13 -2.19
CA TYR A 5 -11.17 -4.23 -2.27
C TYR A 5 -10.61 -3.96 -0.93
N GLU A 6 -9.58 -4.68 -0.57
CA GLU A 6 -8.91 -4.43 0.65
C GLU A 6 -7.68 -3.67 0.30
N ALA A 7 -7.42 -2.50 0.79
CA ALA A 7 -6.23 -1.72 0.57
C ALA A 7 -5.34 -1.79 1.79
N THR A 8 -4.18 -2.35 1.63
CA THR A 8 -3.25 -2.53 2.75
C THR A 8 -2.02 -1.68 2.51
N PRO A 9 -1.68 -0.80 3.42
CA PRO A 9 -0.48 0.02 3.23
C PRO A 9 0.77 -0.84 3.30
N ILE A 10 1.72 -0.57 2.41
CA ILE A 10 2.93 -1.34 2.39
C ILE A 10 4.11 -0.40 2.17
N VAL A 11 5.29 -0.85 2.49
CA VAL A 11 6.49 -0.09 2.23
C VAL A 11 7.51 -1.03 1.63
N GLU A 12 8.37 -0.51 0.81
CA GLU A 12 9.41 -1.32 0.19
C GLU A 12 10.71 -0.55 0.16
N PRO A 13 11.82 -1.22 0.33
CA PRO A 13 13.09 -0.54 0.22
C PRO A 13 13.35 -0.15 -1.22
N TRP A 14 13.94 1.01 -1.41
CA TRP A 14 14.19 1.47 -2.74
C TRP A 14 15.54 2.16 -2.75
N GLY A 15 16.44 1.62 -3.50
CA GLY A 15 17.77 2.17 -3.53
C GLY A 15 18.56 1.80 -2.30
N ASP A 16 19.56 2.59 -2.01
CA ASP A 16 20.43 2.26 -0.90
C ASP A 16 19.85 2.64 0.43
N SER A 17 19.17 3.70 0.53
CA SER A 17 18.63 4.04 1.83
C SER A 17 17.31 4.72 1.69
N GLY A 18 16.55 4.40 0.75
CA GLY A 18 15.24 4.99 0.59
C GLY A 18 14.16 3.97 0.76
N TRP A 19 12.96 4.45 1.00
CA TRP A 19 11.81 3.58 1.14
C TRP A 19 10.67 4.19 0.37
N LYS A 20 9.87 3.38 -0.24
CA LYS A 20 8.70 3.86 -0.93
C LYS A 20 7.46 3.37 -0.23
N ALA A 21 6.48 4.22 -0.16
CA ALA A 21 5.21 3.84 0.43
C ALA A 21 4.24 3.49 -0.68
N GLY A 22 3.40 2.54 -0.43
CA GLY A 22 2.46 2.12 -1.44
C GLY A 22 1.26 1.44 -0.84
N VAL A 23 0.49 0.81 -1.68
CA VAL A 23 -0.70 0.13 -1.21
C VAL A 23 -0.86 -1.14 -2.00
N LEU A 24 -1.30 -2.17 -1.33
CA LEU A 24 -1.58 -3.43 -1.96
C LEU A 24 -3.09 -3.56 -2.01
N LEU A 25 -3.63 -3.66 -3.21
CA LEU A 25 -5.06 -3.77 -3.36
C LEU A 25 -5.41 -5.20 -3.71
N SER A 26 -6.33 -5.79 -2.97
CA SER A 26 -6.75 -7.13 -3.28
C SER A 26 -8.26 -7.17 -3.26
N SER A 27 -8.85 -7.97 -4.09
CA SER A 27 -10.27 -8.07 -4.11
C SER A 27 -10.69 -9.22 -3.30
N GLY A 28 -11.83 -9.18 -2.78
CA GLY A 28 -12.28 -10.22 -1.96
C GLY A 28 -12.67 -11.44 -2.72
N ASP A 29 -12.79 -11.37 -4.01
CA ASP A 29 -13.24 -12.49 -4.71
C ASP A 29 -12.10 -13.16 -5.24
N ALA A 30 -11.60 -14.08 -4.71
CA ALA A 30 -10.45 -14.68 -5.10
C ALA A 30 -10.59 -15.65 -6.16
N ARG A 31 -10.83 -15.48 -7.24
CA ARG A 31 -10.92 -16.42 -8.15
C ARG A 31 -9.74 -16.37 -8.96
N GLY A 32 -8.61 -16.36 -8.58
CA GLY A 32 -7.41 -16.31 -9.30
C GLY A 32 -6.89 -14.95 -9.51
N ASP A 33 -7.49 -13.97 -8.91
CA ASP A 33 -7.02 -12.66 -9.07
C ASP A 33 -5.81 -12.41 -8.27
N ARG A 34 -4.87 -11.66 -8.71
CA ARG A 34 -3.71 -11.36 -7.97
C ARG A 34 -3.81 -10.02 -7.41
N PRO A 35 -3.27 -9.75 -6.25
CA PRO A 35 -3.28 -8.43 -5.65
C PRO A 35 -2.47 -7.47 -6.49
N ALA A 36 -2.91 -6.26 -6.57
CA ALA A 36 -2.22 -5.23 -7.32
C ALA A 36 -1.41 -4.37 -6.38
N LYS A 37 -0.15 -4.17 -6.67
CA LYS A 37 0.70 -3.38 -5.81
C LYS A 37 0.98 -2.07 -6.51
N CYS A 38 0.77 -0.97 -5.84
CA CYS A 38 1.02 0.34 -6.36
C CYS A 38 1.94 1.09 -5.43
N LEU A 39 3.06 1.54 -5.93
CA LEU A 39 3.98 2.31 -5.11
C LEU A 39 4.00 3.74 -5.58
N GLY A 40 4.16 4.65 -4.65
CA GLY A 40 4.22 6.04 -4.99
C GLY A 40 5.59 6.44 -5.51
N ASP A 41 5.71 7.69 -5.89
CA ASP A 41 6.96 8.18 -6.38
C ASP A 41 7.82 8.78 -5.32
N GLN A 42 7.33 9.01 -4.18
CA GLN A 42 8.07 9.70 -3.15
C GLN A 42 8.96 8.76 -2.39
N LEU A 43 10.17 9.17 -2.11
CA LEU A 43 11.08 8.38 -1.31
C LEU A 43 11.13 8.91 0.09
N PHE A 44 11.24 8.04 1.04
CA PHE A 44 11.29 8.41 2.44
C PHE A 44 12.62 7.97 3.04
N PRO A 45 13.09 8.69 4.01
CA PRO A 45 14.41 8.36 4.58
C PRO A 45 14.37 7.14 5.49
N SER A 46 13.23 6.74 5.95
CA SER A 46 13.18 5.59 6.81
C SER A 46 11.93 4.80 6.57
N ARG A 47 11.95 3.57 7.00
CA ARG A 47 10.82 2.71 6.82
C ARG A 47 9.63 3.22 7.59
N GLU A 48 9.88 3.76 8.78
CA GLU A 48 8.79 4.25 9.58
C GLU A 48 8.13 5.43 8.94
N ASP A 49 8.89 6.31 8.33
CA ASP A 49 8.31 7.45 7.66
C ASP A 49 7.45 6.99 6.49
N ALA A 50 7.93 6.03 5.74
CA ALA A 50 7.16 5.52 4.63
C ALA A 50 5.89 4.84 5.11
N LEU A 51 6.00 4.12 6.21
CA LEU A 51 4.85 3.40 6.73
C LEU A 51 3.81 4.38 7.26
N LEU A 52 4.25 5.43 7.92
CA LEU A 52 3.32 6.42 8.41
C LEU A 52 2.59 7.07 7.25
N PHE A 53 3.31 7.39 6.19
CA PHE A 53 2.67 7.99 5.05
C PHE A 53 1.68 7.00 4.42
N ALA A 54 2.09 5.76 4.27
CA ALA A 54 1.23 4.77 3.67
C ALA A 54 -0.03 4.56 4.49
N SER A 55 0.14 4.50 5.80
CA SER A 55 -1.01 4.30 6.66
C SER A 55 -1.94 5.49 6.60
N SER A 56 -1.38 6.68 6.54
CA SER A 56 -2.19 7.85 6.55
C SER A 56 -2.91 8.05 5.22
N GLU A 57 -2.22 7.81 4.13
CA GLU A 57 -2.82 8.04 2.86
C GLU A 57 -3.65 6.88 2.38
N TYR A 58 -3.16 5.68 2.53
CA TYR A 58 -3.84 4.54 1.98
C TYR A 58 -4.67 3.78 2.98
N GLY A 59 -4.38 3.97 4.23
CA GLY A 59 -5.18 3.32 5.25
C GLY A 59 -6.60 3.79 5.22
N ARG A 60 -6.84 5.04 4.79
CA ARG A 60 -8.14 5.50 4.77
C ARG A 60 -8.92 4.87 3.67
N LEU A 61 -8.31 4.33 2.63
CA LEU A 61 -9.05 3.73 1.58
C LEU A 61 -9.75 2.48 2.03
N GLY A 62 -9.18 1.80 2.94
CA GLY A 62 -9.78 0.60 3.41
C GLY A 62 -10.74 0.78 4.52
N SER A 63 -10.81 1.96 5.10
CA SER A 63 -11.66 2.08 6.21
C SER A 63 -12.84 2.72 5.80
N SER A 64 -13.70 2.44 5.41
CA SER A 64 -14.80 3.10 5.04
C SER A 64 -15.79 3.20 5.92
#